data_88b8e780c72ce280876939138b5b9544
#
_entry.id   88b8e780c72ce280876939138b5b9544
#
_cell.length_a   1.000
_cell.length_b   1.000
_cell.length_c   1.000
_cell.angle_alpha   90.00
_cell.angle_beta   90.00
_cell.angle_gamma   90.00
#
_symmetry.space_group_name_H-M   'P 1'
#
loop_
_entity.id
_entity.type
_entity.pdbx_description
1 polymer ?
#
loop_
_entity_poly.entity_id
_entity_poly.type
_entity_poly.pdbx_seq_one_letter_code
_entity_poly.pdbx_strand_id
1 'polypeptide(L)'
;MKRLIYQVYVGKRSKLYDHCVNSVAEYCKAHGIVHEVQKTPILMIKPDVFSTNRSRESYEKHGGYLPIYEKENAFSYLKTYDQVAIVDADVWIRPDAPNIFDDLEPQYDFGGVVEREMPITNQYKGKIANYSRMQYQTIKKVDWK
;
A
#
# COMPACT_ATOMS: atom_id res chain seq x y z
N MET A 1 9.17 1.05 -21.53
CA MET A 1 8.87 1.56 -20.20
C MET A 1 9.02 0.42 -19.20
N LYS A 2 9.84 0.58 -18.18
CA LYS A 2 10.07 -0.45 -17.14
C LYS A 2 9.05 -0.25 -16.02
N ARG A 3 8.27 -1.29 -15.73
CA ARG A 3 7.16 -1.26 -14.76
C ARG A 3 7.42 -2.25 -13.64
N LEU A 4 7.11 -1.87 -12.41
CA LEU A 4 7.26 -2.68 -11.21
C LEU A 4 5.97 -2.69 -10.39
N ILE A 5 5.53 -3.86 -9.95
CA ILE A 5 4.60 -4.01 -8.83
C ILE A 5 5.39 -4.43 -7.60
N TYR A 6 5.23 -3.67 -6.53
CA TYR A 6 5.89 -3.88 -5.24
C TYR A 6 4.89 -4.27 -4.18
N GLN A 7 5.20 -5.36 -3.46
CA GLN A 7 4.40 -5.83 -2.32
C GLN A 7 5.27 -5.98 -1.08
N VAL A 8 4.69 -5.67 0.08
CA VAL A 8 5.32 -5.93 1.38
C VAL A 8 4.62 -7.12 2.04
N TYR A 9 5.36 -8.21 2.22
CA TYR A 9 4.90 -9.43 2.89
C TYR A 9 5.90 -9.84 3.96
N VAL A 10 6.01 -9.02 5.01
CA VAL A 10 6.87 -9.28 6.16
C VAL A 10 6.07 -9.84 7.32
N GLY A 11 6.66 -10.76 8.08
CA GLY A 11 6.06 -11.39 9.24
C GLY A 11 5.66 -12.84 9.02
N LYS A 12 4.64 -13.32 9.79
CA LYS A 12 4.22 -14.72 9.74
C LYS A 12 3.53 -15.05 8.41
N ARG A 13 3.93 -16.17 7.80
CA ARG A 13 3.28 -16.67 6.57
C ARG A 13 1.79 -16.95 6.79
N SER A 14 1.01 -16.62 5.77
CA SER A 14 -0.43 -16.86 5.69
C SER A 14 -0.78 -17.47 4.33
N LYS A 15 -1.59 -18.54 4.33
CA LYS A 15 -2.07 -19.13 3.07
C LYS A 15 -2.85 -18.13 2.21
N LEU A 16 -3.60 -17.23 2.86
CA LEU A 16 -4.32 -16.17 2.16
C LEU A 16 -3.34 -15.23 1.44
N TYR A 17 -2.32 -14.75 2.14
CA TYR A 17 -1.32 -13.84 1.56
C TYR A 17 -0.51 -14.53 0.47
N ASP A 18 -0.11 -15.80 0.69
CA ASP A 18 0.57 -16.58 -0.34
C ASP A 18 -0.29 -16.68 -1.62
N HIS A 19 -1.60 -16.91 -1.49
CA HIS A 19 -2.53 -16.96 -2.62
C HIS A 19 -2.65 -15.61 -3.33
N CYS A 20 -2.81 -14.52 -2.59
CA CYS A 20 -2.89 -13.18 -3.15
C CYS A 20 -1.59 -12.77 -3.86
N VAL A 21 -0.44 -12.97 -3.23
CA VAL A 21 0.87 -12.67 -3.82
C VAL A 21 1.11 -13.48 -5.11
N ASN A 22 0.69 -14.74 -5.14
CA ASN A 22 0.78 -15.56 -6.35
C ASN A 22 -0.12 -15.02 -7.48
N SER A 23 -1.33 -14.54 -7.17
CA SER A 23 -2.20 -13.94 -8.20
C SER A 23 -1.57 -12.69 -8.81
N VAL A 24 -0.89 -11.88 -7.99
CA VAL A 24 -0.14 -10.71 -8.48
C VAL A 24 1.05 -11.14 -9.34
N ALA A 25 1.75 -12.21 -8.97
CA ALA A 25 2.86 -12.74 -9.77
C ALA A 25 2.40 -13.22 -11.16
N GLU A 26 1.27 -13.93 -11.22
CA GLU A 26 0.68 -14.36 -12.50
C GLU A 26 0.24 -13.18 -13.36
N TYR A 27 -0.40 -12.18 -12.76
CA TYR A 27 -0.78 -10.94 -13.42
C TYR A 27 0.45 -10.19 -13.97
N CYS A 28 1.49 -10.05 -13.19
CA CYS A 28 2.73 -9.40 -13.63
C CYS A 28 3.37 -10.13 -14.80
N LYS A 29 3.40 -11.47 -14.76
CA LYS A 29 3.89 -12.30 -15.84
C LYS A 29 3.08 -12.11 -17.14
N ALA A 30 1.76 -12.03 -17.05
CA ALA A 30 0.88 -11.83 -18.20
C ALA A 30 1.09 -10.47 -18.87
N HIS A 31 1.42 -9.44 -18.10
CA HIS A 31 1.59 -8.06 -18.58
C HIS A 31 3.06 -7.63 -18.77
N GLY A 32 4.04 -8.52 -18.57
CA GLY A 32 5.45 -8.19 -18.69
C GLY A 32 5.95 -7.18 -17.65
N ILE A 33 5.36 -7.22 -16.45
CA ILE A 33 5.68 -6.33 -15.32
C ILE A 33 6.63 -7.06 -14.36
N VAL A 34 7.61 -6.36 -13.82
CA VAL A 34 8.46 -6.91 -12.76
C VAL A 34 7.68 -6.96 -11.45
N HIS A 35 7.79 -8.08 -10.74
CA HIS A 35 7.15 -8.27 -9.43
C HIS A 35 8.20 -8.41 -8.35
N GLU A 36 8.19 -7.51 -7.38
CA GLU A 36 9.08 -7.54 -6.22
C GLU A 36 8.26 -7.72 -4.94
N VAL A 37 8.63 -8.71 -4.14
CA VAL A 37 7.98 -9.00 -2.85
C VAL A 37 8.99 -8.87 -1.73
N GLN A 38 8.91 -7.80 -0.96
CA GLN A 38 9.73 -7.61 0.22
C GLN A 38 9.27 -8.54 1.34
N LYS A 39 10.12 -9.49 1.74
CA LYS A 39 9.83 -10.48 2.78
C LYS A 39 10.52 -10.21 4.12
N THR A 40 11.51 -9.33 4.11
CA THR A 40 12.26 -8.93 5.31
C THR A 40 12.16 -7.42 5.52
N PRO A 41 12.06 -6.95 6.76
CA PRO A 41 12.07 -5.53 7.06
C PRO A 41 13.38 -4.87 6.59
N ILE A 42 13.29 -3.68 6.01
CA ILE A 42 14.43 -2.88 5.54
C ILE A 42 14.48 -1.55 6.27
N LEU A 43 13.38 -0.79 6.26
CA LEU A 43 13.31 0.55 6.82
C LEU A 43 13.16 0.52 8.36
N MET A 44 12.42 -0.45 8.87
CA MET A 44 12.18 -0.67 10.31
C MET A 44 11.74 0.59 11.06
N ILE A 45 10.85 1.37 10.44
CA ILE A 45 10.35 2.64 10.99
C ILE A 45 9.53 2.37 12.23
N LYS A 46 9.87 3.06 13.32
CA LYS A 46 9.16 3.03 14.60
C LYS A 46 8.49 4.38 14.83
N PRO A 47 7.24 4.56 14.41
CA PRO A 47 6.53 5.80 14.66
C PRO A 47 6.22 5.95 16.15
N ASP A 48 5.96 7.18 16.59
CA ASP A 48 5.40 7.43 17.92
C ASP A 48 4.04 6.71 18.02
N VAL A 49 3.85 5.96 19.12
CA VAL A 49 2.61 5.22 19.39
C VAL A 49 1.36 6.12 19.38
N PHE A 50 1.50 7.39 19.76
CA PHE A 50 0.40 8.36 19.75
C PHE A 50 0.07 8.93 18.37
N SER A 51 0.97 8.80 17.41
CA SER A 51 0.74 9.21 16.00
C SER A 51 0.20 8.11 15.11
N THR A 52 -0.03 6.92 15.66
CA THR A 52 -0.59 5.79 14.91
C THR A 52 -2.00 5.44 15.39
N ASN A 53 -2.85 5.02 14.46
CA ASN A 53 -4.19 4.51 14.77
C ASN A 53 -4.18 3.03 15.21
N ARG A 54 -3.01 2.41 15.32
CA ARG A 54 -2.87 1.04 15.81
C ARG A 54 -3.05 0.99 17.32
N SER A 55 -3.65 -0.10 17.81
CA SER A 55 -3.71 -0.34 19.24
C SER A 55 -2.31 -0.46 19.82
N ARG A 56 -2.17 -0.08 21.10
CA ARG A 56 -0.91 -0.22 21.82
C ARG A 56 -0.41 -1.67 21.80
N GLU A 57 -1.30 -2.63 21.97
CA GLU A 57 -0.99 -4.05 21.88
C GLU A 57 -0.40 -4.44 20.52
N SER A 58 -1.00 -3.96 19.43
CA SER A 58 -0.49 -4.20 18.07
C SER A 58 0.90 -3.58 17.87
N TYR A 59 1.12 -2.38 18.41
CA TYR A 59 2.40 -1.70 18.35
C TYR A 59 3.49 -2.47 19.12
N GLU A 60 3.19 -2.91 20.34
CA GLU A 60 4.12 -3.66 21.19
C GLU A 60 4.44 -5.04 20.62
N LYS A 61 3.46 -5.72 20.00
CA LYS A 61 3.64 -7.01 19.34
C LYS A 61 4.71 -6.99 18.25
N HIS A 62 4.91 -5.86 17.60
CA HIS A 62 5.93 -5.66 16.56
C HIS A 62 7.18 -4.93 17.08
N GLY A 63 7.37 -4.84 18.40
CA GLY A 63 8.54 -4.17 18.99
C GLY A 63 8.62 -2.67 18.64
N GLY A 64 7.47 -2.02 18.50
CA GLY A 64 7.36 -0.63 18.07
C GLY A 64 7.57 -0.41 16.56
N TYR A 65 7.77 -1.47 15.80
CA TYR A 65 7.90 -1.45 14.37
C TYR A 65 6.55 -1.75 13.69
N LEU A 66 6.19 -0.98 12.66
CA LEU A 66 4.96 -1.20 11.89
C LEU A 66 5.29 -1.55 10.43
N PRO A 67 5.00 -2.79 10.00
CA PRO A 67 5.31 -3.26 8.64
C PRO A 67 4.74 -2.42 7.51
N ILE A 68 3.66 -1.68 7.76
CA ILE A 68 3.02 -0.82 6.75
C ILE A 68 3.96 0.25 6.20
N TYR A 69 4.92 0.74 7.02
CA TYR A 69 5.89 1.74 6.58
C TYR A 69 6.96 1.17 5.65
N GLU A 70 7.10 -0.14 5.57
CA GLU A 70 8.01 -0.77 4.61
C GLU A 70 7.59 -0.53 3.15
N LYS A 71 6.33 -0.14 2.91
CA LYS A 71 5.84 0.27 1.59
C LYS A 71 6.59 1.48 1.03
N GLU A 72 7.10 2.34 1.90
CA GLU A 72 7.88 3.52 1.50
C GLU A 72 9.18 3.14 0.78
N ASN A 73 9.71 1.93 0.99
CA ASN A 73 10.86 1.44 0.24
C ASN A 73 10.60 1.36 -1.28
N ALA A 74 9.34 1.29 -1.71
CA ALA A 74 8.95 1.30 -3.11
C ALA A 74 9.48 2.54 -3.86
N PHE A 75 9.59 3.69 -3.19
CA PHE A 75 10.11 4.91 -3.81
C PHE A 75 11.57 4.79 -4.25
N SER A 76 12.36 3.90 -3.64
CA SER A 76 13.74 3.66 -4.05
C SER A 76 13.84 3.09 -5.47
N TYR A 77 12.80 2.37 -5.91
CA TYR A 77 12.74 1.75 -7.23
C TYR A 77 12.46 2.74 -8.37
N LEU A 78 11.95 3.95 -8.07
CA LEU A 78 11.75 5.02 -9.07
C LEU A 78 13.06 5.50 -9.72
N LYS A 79 14.21 5.14 -9.15
CA LYS A 79 15.52 5.36 -9.77
C LYS A 79 15.80 4.42 -10.96
N THR A 80 15.07 3.31 -11.06
CA THR A 80 15.35 2.22 -12.00
C THR A 80 14.15 1.89 -12.89
N TYR A 81 12.93 2.13 -12.37
CA TYR A 81 11.66 1.85 -13.05
C TYR A 81 10.95 3.15 -13.38
N ASP A 82 10.33 3.20 -14.54
CA ASP A 82 9.57 4.36 -15.02
C ASP A 82 8.24 4.52 -14.25
N GLN A 83 7.64 3.38 -13.85
CA GLN A 83 6.40 3.34 -13.08
C GLN A 83 6.50 2.27 -11.99
N VAL A 84 6.04 2.61 -10.79
CA VAL A 84 5.98 1.69 -9.63
C VAL A 84 4.57 1.70 -9.06
N ALA A 85 3.94 0.54 -8.93
CA ALA A 85 2.68 0.36 -8.22
C ALA A 85 2.92 -0.37 -6.91
N ILE A 86 2.30 0.12 -5.82
CA ILE A 86 2.31 -0.54 -4.51
C ILE A 86 0.99 -1.26 -4.35
N VAL A 87 1.04 -2.58 -4.16
CA VAL A 87 -0.14 -3.44 -3.99
C VAL A 87 -0.04 -4.16 -2.64
N ASP A 88 -1.11 -4.15 -1.84
CA ASP A 88 -1.14 -4.85 -0.56
C ASP A 88 -1.04 -6.37 -0.75
N ALA A 89 -0.37 -7.05 0.18
CA ALA A 89 -0.15 -8.49 0.09
C ALA A 89 -1.42 -9.35 0.26
N ASP A 90 -2.54 -8.73 0.67
CA ASP A 90 -3.86 -9.34 0.78
C ASP A 90 -4.80 -8.99 -0.39
N VAL A 91 -4.28 -8.34 -1.42
CA VAL A 91 -5.02 -8.08 -2.67
C VAL A 91 -4.88 -9.27 -3.61
N TRP A 92 -6.02 -9.80 -4.03
CA TRP A 92 -6.11 -10.80 -5.09
C TRP A 92 -6.47 -10.11 -6.41
N ILE A 93 -5.68 -10.36 -7.46
CA ILE A 93 -5.93 -9.81 -8.79
C ILE A 93 -6.57 -10.90 -9.67
N ARG A 94 -7.64 -10.54 -10.34
CA ARG A 94 -8.32 -11.43 -11.32
C ARG A 94 -7.39 -11.73 -12.50
N PRO A 95 -7.46 -12.95 -13.07
CA PRO A 95 -6.64 -13.30 -14.24
C PRO A 95 -6.89 -12.44 -15.49
N ASP A 96 -8.12 -11.89 -15.61
CA ASP A 96 -8.56 -11.04 -16.72
C ASP A 96 -8.49 -9.54 -16.42
N ALA A 97 -7.82 -9.15 -15.33
CA ALA A 97 -7.69 -7.74 -14.97
C ALA A 97 -6.84 -6.98 -16.02
N PRO A 98 -7.27 -5.76 -16.41
CA PRO A 98 -6.50 -4.93 -17.32
C PRO A 98 -5.18 -4.49 -16.69
N ASN A 99 -4.25 -4.01 -17.52
CA ASN A 99 -2.98 -3.52 -17.01
C ASN A 99 -3.17 -2.20 -16.27
N ILE A 100 -2.96 -2.20 -14.95
CA ILE A 100 -3.15 -1.02 -14.08
C ILE A 100 -2.31 0.20 -14.52
N PHE A 101 -1.18 -0.03 -15.15
CA PHE A 101 -0.30 1.07 -15.59
C PHE A 101 -0.83 1.79 -16.83
N ASP A 102 -1.81 1.23 -17.53
CA ASP A 102 -2.41 1.87 -18.70
C ASP A 102 -3.46 2.93 -18.27
N ASP A 103 -3.90 2.90 -17.01
CA ASP A 103 -4.82 3.89 -16.42
C ASP A 103 -4.12 5.17 -15.98
N LEU A 104 -2.78 5.18 -15.83
CA LEU A 104 -2.01 6.36 -15.48
C LEU A 104 -1.51 7.05 -16.76
N GLU A 105 -2.17 8.12 -17.15
CA GLU A 105 -1.77 8.93 -18.30
C GLU A 105 -0.41 9.62 -18.06
N PRO A 106 0.42 9.82 -19.11
CA PRO A 106 1.81 10.28 -18.98
C PRO A 106 2.01 11.63 -18.28
N GLN A 107 0.96 12.48 -18.24
CA GLN A 107 1.01 13.79 -17.58
C GLN A 107 0.80 13.73 -16.06
N TYR A 108 0.47 12.56 -15.51
CA TYR A 108 0.25 12.40 -14.08
C TYR A 108 1.41 11.66 -13.41
N ASP A 109 1.88 12.22 -12.30
CA ASP A 109 2.94 11.61 -11.48
C ASP A 109 2.40 10.59 -10.49
N PHE A 110 1.09 10.63 -10.19
CA PHE A 110 0.45 9.77 -9.19
C PHE A 110 -0.97 9.41 -9.56
N GLY A 111 -1.34 8.16 -9.34
CA GLY A 111 -2.71 7.65 -9.48
C GLY A 111 -3.16 6.91 -8.22
N GLY A 112 -4.41 7.05 -7.88
CA GLY A 112 -5.02 6.35 -6.75
C GLY A 112 -6.54 6.33 -6.84
N VAL A 113 -7.16 5.39 -6.13
CA VAL A 113 -8.62 5.29 -6.07
C VAL A 113 -9.19 6.25 -5.03
N VAL A 114 -10.19 7.05 -5.42
CA VAL A 114 -10.87 7.94 -4.50
C VAL A 114 -11.91 7.13 -3.71
N GLU A 115 -11.61 6.78 -2.46
CA GLU A 115 -12.44 5.90 -1.64
C GLU A 115 -13.88 6.38 -1.48
N ARG A 116 -14.13 7.69 -1.41
CA ARG A 116 -15.49 8.24 -1.29
C ARG A 116 -16.39 7.96 -2.50
N GLU A 117 -15.80 7.65 -3.65
CA GLU A 117 -16.51 7.34 -4.91
C GLU A 117 -16.76 5.84 -5.08
N MET A 118 -16.15 5.02 -4.20
CA MET A 118 -16.40 3.59 -4.19
C MET A 118 -17.82 3.28 -3.67
N PRO A 119 -18.46 2.17 -4.10
CA PRO A 119 -19.77 1.74 -3.62
C PRO A 119 -19.68 1.16 -2.20
N ILE A 120 -19.37 2.01 -1.24
CA ILE A 120 -19.23 1.65 0.18
C ILE A 120 -20.43 2.11 0.99
N THR A 121 -20.70 1.40 2.10
CA THR A 121 -21.83 1.73 2.99
C THR A 121 -21.64 3.10 3.67
N ASN A 122 -22.76 3.77 4.02
CA ASN A 122 -22.70 5.04 4.76
C ASN A 122 -21.99 4.90 6.11
N GLN A 123 -22.10 3.73 6.78
CA GLN A 123 -21.38 3.45 8.01
C GLN A 123 -19.85 3.45 7.78
N TYR A 124 -19.39 2.85 6.69
CA TYR A 124 -17.97 2.83 6.35
C TYR A 124 -17.45 4.22 5.95
N LYS A 125 -18.26 4.98 5.18
CA LYS A 125 -17.96 6.40 4.88
C LYS A 125 -17.75 7.23 6.15
N GLY A 126 -18.63 7.02 7.15
CA GLY A 126 -18.48 7.68 8.46
C GLY A 126 -17.18 7.32 9.18
N LYS A 127 -16.76 6.06 9.13
CA LYS A 127 -15.49 5.60 9.71
C LYS A 127 -14.28 6.27 9.02
N ILE A 128 -14.26 6.31 7.68
CA ILE A 128 -13.20 6.95 6.91
C ILE A 128 -13.13 8.44 7.25
N ALA A 129 -14.27 9.14 7.26
CA ALA A 129 -14.32 10.56 7.59
C ALA A 129 -13.79 10.87 9.00
N ASN A 130 -14.14 10.05 9.99
CA ASN A 130 -13.63 10.19 11.36
C ASN A 130 -12.12 9.93 11.42
N TYR A 131 -11.65 8.91 10.74
CA TYR A 131 -10.23 8.59 10.65
C TYR A 131 -9.44 9.75 10.03
N SER A 132 -9.91 10.29 8.91
CA SER A 132 -9.28 11.45 8.26
C SER A 132 -9.23 12.67 9.19
N ARG A 133 -10.34 12.97 9.89
CA ARG A 133 -10.36 14.07 10.87
C ARG A 133 -9.32 13.89 11.99
N MET A 134 -9.16 12.68 12.50
CA MET A 134 -8.12 12.38 13.51
C MET A 134 -6.71 12.61 12.96
N GLN A 135 -6.46 12.21 11.72
CA GLN A 135 -5.17 12.44 11.06
C GLN A 135 -4.89 13.93 10.90
N TYR A 136 -5.86 14.70 10.42
CA TYR A 136 -5.73 16.17 10.27
C TYR A 136 -5.53 16.88 11.60
N GLN A 137 -6.15 16.42 12.68
CA GLN A 137 -5.97 17.00 14.02
C GLN A 137 -4.55 16.82 14.57
N THR A 138 -3.86 15.75 14.18
CA THR A 138 -2.46 15.53 14.58
C THR A 138 -1.47 16.36 13.77
N ILE A 139 -1.83 16.78 12.55
CA ILE A 139 -1.00 17.62 11.68
C ILE A 139 -1.31 19.12 11.91
N LYS A 140 -1.28 19.57 13.15
CA LYS A 140 -1.66 20.95 13.57
C LYS A 140 -0.80 22.09 12.98
N LYS A 141 0.22 21.83 12.19
CA LYS A 141 1.15 22.84 11.67
C LYS A 141 1.13 22.99 10.15
N VAL A 142 0.25 22.29 9.45
CA VAL A 142 0.15 22.41 7.99
C VAL A 142 -1.05 23.30 7.65
N ASP A 143 -0.77 24.47 7.13
CA ASP A 143 -1.78 25.37 6.59
C ASP A 143 -2.28 24.80 5.25
N TRP A 144 -3.36 24.05 5.30
CA TRP A 144 -4.03 23.51 4.11
C TRP A 144 -4.85 24.64 3.48
N LYS A 145 -4.29 25.30 2.47
CA LYS A 145 -5.04 26.24 1.63
C LYS A 145 -5.88 25.52 0.61
#